data_532966f9babba09e8146a2aa337e0909
#
_entry.id   532966f9babba09e8146a2aa337e0909
#
_cell.length_a   1.000
_cell.length_b   1.000
_cell.length_c   1.000
_cell.angle_alpha   90.00
_cell.angle_beta   90.00
_cell.angle_gamma   90.00
#
_symmetry.space_group_name_H-M   'P 1'
#
loop_
_entity.id
_entity.type
_entity.pdbx_description
1 polymer ?
#
loop_
_entity_poly.entity_id
_entity_poly.type
_entity_poly.pdbx_seq_one_letter_code
_entity_poly.pdbx_strand_id
1 'polypeptide(L)'
;MLPASDTTSPADRAALEARVRTLGPWFHNIDLGGVFTAPHHFLGDYPAVKWREFAHAIPRDLSGRTVLDIGCNAGFYAIEMKRRGADRVVGVDWDPAYLAQARFAAEVVGVDIELRQLSVYDIAELGGRFDIVLFMGVLYHLRHPLLALDLLHEHVVGDLLLCQSMLRGSAAAAALDDDYPFSDRQVFERPEFPRLHFVERRYSNDPTNWWIPNRACMEAMLRSSGFAVLEHPEDEVFICRRVESGGHAPAYPARGAESVEAGRG
;
A
#
# COMPACT_ATOMS: atom_id res chain seq x y z
N MET A 1 -25.36 7.14 19.79
CA MET A 1 -24.36 8.21 19.57
C MET A 1 -24.21 8.93 20.91
N LEU A 2 -23.29 8.45 21.78
CA LEU A 2 -22.94 9.12 23.03
C LEU A 2 -21.75 10.05 22.72
N PRO A 3 -21.71 11.28 23.19
CA PRO A 3 -20.58 12.16 23.03
C PRO A 3 -19.40 11.58 23.82
N ALA A 4 -18.26 11.40 23.16
CA ALA A 4 -17.01 11.14 23.84
C ALA A 4 -16.74 12.30 24.78
N SER A 5 -16.73 12.04 26.08
CA SER A 5 -16.32 13.00 27.09
C SER A 5 -14.82 13.23 26.95
N ASP A 6 -14.48 14.37 26.39
CA ASP A 6 -13.14 14.91 26.28
C ASP A 6 -12.62 15.27 27.69
N THR A 7 -12.18 14.27 28.47
CA THR A 7 -11.68 14.44 29.83
C THR A 7 -10.34 13.77 30.05
N THR A 8 -9.45 13.84 29.08
CA THR A 8 -8.05 13.51 29.34
C THR A 8 -7.48 14.60 30.25
N SER A 9 -7.01 14.24 31.44
CA SER A 9 -6.46 15.22 32.36
C SER A 9 -5.24 15.92 31.74
N PRO A 10 -4.91 17.16 32.14
CA PRO A 10 -3.68 17.82 31.65
C PRO A 10 -2.41 17.01 31.89
N ALA A 11 -2.36 16.21 32.96
CA ALA A 11 -1.25 15.32 33.26
C ALA A 11 -1.17 14.14 32.30
N ASP A 12 -2.31 13.51 31.98
CA ASP A 12 -2.39 12.40 31.02
C ASP A 12 -2.02 12.87 29.61
N ARG A 13 -2.49 14.05 29.23
CA ARG A 13 -2.12 14.68 27.95
C ARG A 13 -0.61 14.93 27.87
N ALA A 14 0.01 15.50 28.89
CA ALA A 14 1.44 15.74 28.93
C ALA A 14 2.26 14.43 28.85
N ALA A 15 1.78 13.38 29.54
CA ALA A 15 2.39 12.05 29.46
C ALA A 15 2.28 11.45 28.04
N LEU A 16 1.13 11.59 27.39
CA LEU A 16 0.89 11.14 26.01
C LEU A 16 1.84 11.88 25.01
N GLU A 17 1.91 13.21 25.12
CA GLU A 17 2.81 14.03 24.31
C GLU A 17 4.29 13.63 24.53
N ALA A 18 4.70 13.30 25.74
CA ALA A 18 6.04 12.83 26.04
C ALA A 18 6.34 11.47 25.35
N ARG A 19 5.37 10.55 25.36
CA ARG A 19 5.48 9.26 24.66
C ARG A 19 5.58 9.43 23.15
N VAL A 20 4.73 10.30 22.56
CA VAL A 20 4.80 10.64 21.14
C VAL A 20 6.19 11.15 20.77
N ARG A 21 6.76 12.08 21.55
CA ARG A 21 8.12 12.59 21.32
C ARG A 21 9.19 11.50 21.44
N THR A 22 9.07 10.59 22.39
CA THR A 22 10.05 9.51 22.59
C THR A 22 10.06 8.52 21.42
N LEU A 23 8.91 8.27 20.79
CA LEU A 23 8.74 7.35 19.66
C LEU A 23 9.05 8.00 18.30
N GLY A 24 9.10 9.35 18.23
CA GLY A 24 9.30 10.07 16.96
C GLY A 24 10.69 9.93 16.39
N PRO A 25 10.95 10.39 15.11
CA PRO A 25 10.04 11.16 14.28
C PRO A 25 8.89 10.32 13.69
N TRP A 26 7.72 10.94 13.57
CA TRP A 26 6.54 10.32 12.99
C TRP A 26 6.34 10.79 11.54
N PHE A 27 6.00 9.84 10.66
CA PHE A 27 5.60 10.15 9.29
C PHE A 27 4.07 10.26 9.16
N HIS A 28 3.30 9.43 9.87
CA HIS A 28 1.85 9.55 9.92
C HIS A 28 1.42 10.54 11.01
N ASN A 29 0.56 11.49 10.65
CA ASN A 29 -0.14 12.33 11.62
C ASN A 29 -1.41 11.63 12.07
N ILE A 30 -1.43 11.14 13.30
CA ILE A 30 -2.55 10.39 13.90
C ILE A 30 -3.08 11.20 15.07
N ASP A 31 -4.40 11.39 15.13
CA ASP A 31 -5.07 11.99 16.29
C ASP A 31 -5.24 10.94 17.38
N LEU A 32 -4.54 11.11 18.48
CA LEU A 32 -4.55 10.29 19.66
C LEU A 32 -5.41 10.91 20.79
N GLY A 33 -6.61 11.39 20.43
CA GLY A 33 -7.49 12.06 21.39
C GLY A 33 -7.06 13.51 21.67
N GLY A 34 -6.79 14.27 20.62
CA GLY A 34 -6.35 15.66 20.66
C GLY A 34 -4.83 15.85 20.78
N VAL A 35 -4.04 14.77 20.83
CA VAL A 35 -2.58 14.79 20.68
C VAL A 35 -2.22 14.23 19.31
N PHE A 36 -1.67 15.07 18.46
CA PHE A 36 -1.28 14.69 17.11
C PHE A 36 0.19 14.23 17.05
N THR A 37 0.45 13.14 16.32
CA THR A 37 1.80 12.54 16.25
C THR A 37 2.76 13.33 15.36
N ALA A 38 2.26 13.95 14.28
CA ALA A 38 3.06 14.75 13.32
C ALA A 38 2.30 16.02 12.87
N PRO A 39 1.95 16.97 13.78
CA PRO A 39 1.11 18.13 13.46
C PRO A 39 1.76 19.11 12.47
N HIS A 40 3.07 19.01 12.26
CA HIS A 40 3.84 19.87 11.35
C HIS A 40 4.39 19.07 10.14
N HIS A 41 3.71 18.00 9.74
CA HIS A 41 4.13 17.20 8.61
C HIS A 41 4.12 18.05 7.33
N PHE A 42 5.14 17.91 6.47
CA PHE A 42 5.29 18.72 5.25
C PHE A 42 4.17 18.50 4.20
N LEU A 43 3.45 17.37 4.28
CA LEU A 43 2.25 17.06 3.48
C LEU A 43 0.94 17.44 4.20
N GLY A 44 1.00 18.24 5.26
CA GLY A 44 -0.16 18.59 6.06
C GLY A 44 -0.65 17.45 6.95
N ASP A 45 -1.98 17.28 7.06
CA ASP A 45 -2.61 16.21 7.85
C ASP A 45 -2.51 14.84 7.12
N TYR A 46 -1.27 14.40 6.87
CA TYR A 46 -1.00 13.13 6.18
C TYR A 46 -0.92 11.96 7.17
N PRO A 47 -1.53 10.79 6.87
CA PRO A 47 -2.21 10.43 5.63
C PRO A 47 -3.72 10.71 5.61
N ALA A 48 -4.29 11.35 6.63
CA ALA A 48 -5.73 11.60 6.72
C ALA A 48 -6.28 12.43 5.56
N VAL A 49 -5.49 13.38 5.02
CA VAL A 49 -5.88 14.15 3.83
C VAL A 49 -6.11 13.22 2.63
N LYS A 50 -5.16 12.32 2.37
CA LYS A 50 -5.29 11.34 1.28
C LYS A 50 -6.42 10.35 1.54
N TRP A 51 -6.56 9.87 2.79
CA TRP A 51 -7.65 8.98 3.19
C TRP A 51 -9.04 9.54 2.85
N ARG A 52 -9.29 10.83 3.10
CA ARG A 52 -10.58 11.47 2.82
C ARG A 52 -10.95 11.43 1.33
N GLU A 53 -9.97 11.39 0.45
CA GLU A 53 -10.19 11.39 -1.00
C GLU A 53 -10.63 10.02 -1.52
N PHE A 54 -10.14 8.91 -0.95
CA PHE A 54 -10.47 7.56 -1.43
C PHE A 54 -11.25 6.68 -0.45
N ALA A 55 -11.46 7.11 0.79
CA ALA A 55 -12.16 6.33 1.82
C ALA A 55 -13.57 5.89 1.42
N HIS A 56 -14.21 6.62 0.50
CA HIS A 56 -15.54 6.31 -0.01
C HIS A 56 -15.58 5.04 -0.89
N ALA A 57 -14.46 4.67 -1.50
CA ALA A 57 -14.31 3.46 -2.31
C ALA A 57 -14.19 2.17 -1.46
N ILE A 58 -14.03 2.29 -0.15
CA ILE A 58 -13.95 1.16 0.76
C ILE A 58 -15.28 1.05 1.53
N PRO A 59 -15.86 -0.16 1.69
CA PRO A 59 -17.08 -0.34 2.45
C PRO A 59 -16.99 0.28 3.85
N ARG A 60 -18.07 0.93 4.29
CA ARG A 60 -18.12 1.56 5.64
C ARG A 60 -18.15 0.53 6.75
N ASP A 61 -18.70 -0.64 6.50
CA ASP A 61 -18.76 -1.78 7.41
C ASP A 61 -17.91 -2.91 6.83
N LEU A 62 -16.88 -3.31 7.57
CA LEU A 62 -15.96 -4.38 7.24
C LEU A 62 -16.14 -5.61 8.14
N SER A 63 -17.29 -5.73 8.81
CA SER A 63 -17.63 -6.93 9.62
C SER A 63 -17.48 -8.19 8.76
N GLY A 64 -16.84 -9.22 9.29
CA GLY A 64 -16.53 -10.46 8.59
C GLY A 64 -15.36 -10.39 7.61
N ARG A 65 -14.68 -9.25 7.50
CA ARG A 65 -13.55 -9.06 6.57
C ARG A 65 -12.21 -9.07 7.27
N THR A 66 -11.22 -9.59 6.57
CA THR A 66 -9.81 -9.59 6.94
C THR A 66 -9.04 -8.56 6.11
N VAL A 67 -8.16 -7.80 6.77
CA VAL A 67 -7.39 -6.73 6.12
C VAL A 67 -5.91 -6.89 6.39
N LEU A 68 -5.09 -6.68 5.36
CA LEU A 68 -3.64 -6.58 5.45
C LEU A 68 -3.19 -5.19 5.02
N ASP A 69 -2.38 -4.52 5.86
CA ASP A 69 -1.76 -3.23 5.57
C ASP A 69 -0.24 -3.43 5.42
N ILE A 70 0.27 -3.34 4.18
CA ILE A 70 1.68 -3.60 3.85
C ILE A 70 2.43 -2.28 3.77
N GLY A 71 3.54 -2.18 4.54
CA GLY A 71 4.23 -0.92 4.78
C GLY A 71 3.38 -0.01 5.65
N CYS A 72 2.81 -0.58 6.72
CA CYS A 72 1.79 0.08 7.55
C CYS A 72 2.29 1.32 8.30
N ASN A 73 3.60 1.55 8.34
CA ASN A 73 4.22 2.68 9.05
C ASN A 73 3.67 2.77 10.49
N ALA A 74 3.19 3.92 10.94
CA ALA A 74 2.58 4.10 12.26
C ALA A 74 1.12 3.59 12.35
N GLY A 75 0.62 2.84 11.36
CA GLY A 75 -0.64 2.10 11.42
C GLY A 75 -1.91 2.91 11.13
N PHE A 76 -1.83 4.08 10.51
CA PHE A 76 -3.01 4.92 10.26
C PHE A 76 -4.12 4.16 9.50
N TYR A 77 -3.79 3.54 8.37
CA TYR A 77 -4.78 2.84 7.57
C TYR A 77 -5.29 1.58 8.27
N ALA A 78 -4.43 0.83 8.94
CA ALA A 78 -4.81 -0.33 9.74
C ALA A 78 -5.81 0.06 10.85
N ILE A 79 -5.60 1.19 11.53
CA ILE A 79 -6.53 1.75 12.53
C ILE A 79 -7.88 2.09 11.89
N GLU A 80 -7.89 2.74 10.73
CA GLU A 80 -9.12 3.09 10.02
C GLU A 80 -9.90 1.85 9.56
N MET A 81 -9.23 0.78 9.14
CA MET A 81 -9.89 -0.49 8.82
C MET A 81 -10.53 -1.13 10.06
N LYS A 82 -9.82 -1.09 11.19
CA LYS A 82 -10.35 -1.62 12.46
C LYS A 82 -11.55 -0.80 12.97
N ARG A 83 -11.49 0.53 12.82
CA ARG A 83 -12.63 1.43 13.13
C ARG A 83 -13.88 1.16 12.27
N ARG A 84 -13.69 0.61 11.06
CA ARG A 84 -14.77 0.15 10.18
C ARG A 84 -15.27 -1.26 10.50
N GLY A 85 -14.78 -1.89 11.57
CA GLY A 85 -15.25 -3.17 12.07
C GLY A 85 -14.61 -4.39 11.43
N ALA A 86 -13.46 -4.28 10.77
CA ALA A 86 -12.75 -5.45 10.24
C ALA A 86 -12.46 -6.45 11.37
N ASP A 87 -12.77 -7.73 11.13
CA ASP A 87 -12.63 -8.80 12.12
C ASP A 87 -11.15 -8.98 12.50
N ARG A 88 -10.30 -9.03 11.49
CA ARG A 88 -8.85 -9.15 11.64
C ARG A 88 -8.14 -8.11 10.80
N VAL A 89 -7.21 -7.37 11.41
CA VAL A 89 -6.31 -6.45 10.72
C VAL A 89 -4.88 -6.81 11.05
N VAL A 90 -4.07 -7.04 10.02
CA VAL A 90 -2.63 -7.29 10.13
C VAL A 90 -1.90 -6.11 9.50
N GLY A 91 -0.99 -5.48 10.24
CA GLY A 91 -0.04 -4.49 9.72
C GLY A 91 1.35 -5.09 9.63
N VAL A 92 2.00 -4.94 8.48
CA VAL A 92 3.40 -5.34 8.30
C VAL A 92 4.25 -4.16 7.89
N ASP A 93 5.44 -4.09 8.46
CA ASP A 93 6.46 -3.11 8.07
C ASP A 93 7.84 -3.73 8.25
N TRP A 94 8.82 -3.25 7.49
CA TRP A 94 10.21 -3.65 7.69
C TRP A 94 10.86 -2.94 8.88
N ASP A 95 10.46 -1.68 9.15
CA ASP A 95 11.06 -0.85 10.18
C ASP A 95 10.43 -1.11 11.56
N PRO A 96 11.18 -1.65 12.54
CA PRO A 96 10.66 -1.88 13.88
C PRO A 96 10.27 -0.60 14.62
N ALA A 97 10.84 0.57 14.24
CA ALA A 97 10.46 1.85 14.84
C ALA A 97 9.03 2.24 14.43
N TYR A 98 8.67 2.06 13.16
CA TYR A 98 7.30 2.27 12.70
C TYR A 98 6.32 1.30 13.37
N LEU A 99 6.69 0.04 13.54
CA LEU A 99 5.86 -0.93 14.25
C LEU A 99 5.69 -0.59 15.74
N ALA A 100 6.70 0.00 16.38
CA ALA A 100 6.55 0.49 17.75
C ALA A 100 5.58 1.68 17.83
N GLN A 101 5.63 2.59 16.84
CA GLN A 101 4.68 3.68 16.70
C GLN A 101 3.25 3.15 16.45
N ALA A 102 3.08 2.20 15.53
CA ALA A 102 1.79 1.59 15.21
C ALA A 102 1.17 0.89 16.43
N ARG A 103 1.97 0.14 17.19
CA ARG A 103 1.51 -0.51 18.43
C ARG A 103 1.02 0.50 19.45
N PHE A 104 1.80 1.54 19.65
CA PHE A 104 1.43 2.61 20.58
C PHE A 104 0.17 3.36 20.12
N ALA A 105 0.06 3.69 18.83
CA ALA A 105 -1.13 4.36 18.31
C ALA A 105 -2.38 3.48 18.45
N ALA A 106 -2.31 2.20 18.09
CA ALA A 106 -3.40 1.24 18.24
C ALA A 106 -3.85 1.09 19.71
N GLU A 107 -2.90 0.99 20.64
CA GLU A 107 -3.16 0.94 22.07
C GLU A 107 -3.93 2.18 22.55
N VAL A 108 -3.46 3.38 22.20
CA VAL A 108 -4.09 4.64 22.64
C VAL A 108 -5.49 4.81 22.06
N VAL A 109 -5.70 4.46 20.79
CA VAL A 109 -7.04 4.57 20.18
C VAL A 109 -7.96 3.38 20.50
N GLY A 110 -7.46 2.37 21.21
CA GLY A 110 -8.25 1.24 21.70
C GLY A 110 -8.66 0.24 20.61
N VAL A 111 -7.80 -0.02 19.62
CA VAL A 111 -8.05 -1.02 18.58
C VAL A 111 -7.01 -2.13 18.62
N ASP A 112 -7.42 -3.36 18.26
CA ASP A 112 -6.54 -4.52 18.19
C ASP A 112 -6.05 -4.74 16.76
N ILE A 113 -4.74 -4.65 16.55
CA ILE A 113 -4.05 -4.85 15.27
C ILE A 113 -2.88 -5.80 15.47
N GLU A 114 -2.85 -6.88 14.68
CA GLU A 114 -1.70 -7.77 14.65
C GLU A 114 -0.56 -7.10 13.87
N LEU A 115 0.58 -6.87 14.51
CA LEU A 115 1.74 -6.20 13.90
C LEU A 115 2.90 -7.17 13.75
N ARG A 116 3.46 -7.25 12.52
CA ARG A 116 4.59 -8.13 12.21
C ARG A 116 5.70 -7.36 11.50
N GLN A 117 6.93 -7.59 11.90
CA GLN A 117 8.09 -7.13 11.15
C GLN A 117 8.35 -8.09 10.00
N LEU A 118 8.09 -7.64 8.77
CA LEU A 118 8.19 -8.47 7.58
C LEU A 118 8.47 -7.62 6.34
N SER A 119 9.33 -8.14 5.46
CA SER A 119 9.53 -7.57 4.13
C SER A 119 8.37 -7.97 3.21
N VAL A 120 8.00 -7.10 2.29
CA VAL A 120 7.04 -7.46 1.23
C VAL A 120 7.50 -8.65 0.39
N TYR A 121 8.81 -8.86 0.28
CA TYR A 121 9.35 -10.01 -0.45
C TYR A 121 9.20 -11.35 0.28
N ASP A 122 8.91 -11.30 1.57
CA ASP A 122 8.70 -12.48 2.40
C ASP A 122 7.20 -12.63 2.77
N ILE A 123 6.31 -11.91 2.08
CA ILE A 123 4.88 -11.79 2.44
C ILE A 123 4.14 -13.15 2.46
N ALA A 124 4.64 -14.14 1.74
CA ALA A 124 4.13 -15.51 1.75
C ALA A 124 4.15 -16.15 3.16
N GLU A 125 5.03 -15.70 4.06
CA GLU A 125 5.12 -16.20 5.44
C GLU A 125 3.88 -15.91 6.29
N LEU A 126 3.00 -15.01 5.83
CA LEU A 126 1.71 -14.76 6.50
C LEU A 126 0.75 -15.95 6.43
N GLY A 127 0.93 -16.83 5.44
CA GLY A 127 0.23 -18.11 5.36
C GLY A 127 -1.27 -18.00 5.11
N GLY A 128 -1.73 -17.07 4.29
CA GLY A 128 -3.14 -16.92 3.94
C GLY A 128 -3.48 -15.63 3.22
N ARG A 129 -4.67 -15.60 2.63
CA ARG A 129 -5.17 -14.44 1.88
C ARG A 129 -6.08 -13.58 2.75
N PHE A 130 -6.12 -12.30 2.41
CA PHE A 130 -6.96 -11.29 3.04
C PHE A 130 -7.99 -10.77 2.04
N ASP A 131 -9.18 -10.44 2.51
CA ASP A 131 -10.24 -9.88 1.68
C ASP A 131 -9.84 -8.53 1.08
N ILE A 132 -9.11 -7.72 1.85
CA ILE A 132 -8.62 -6.40 1.43
C ILE A 132 -7.14 -6.28 1.78
N VAL A 133 -6.34 -5.87 0.81
CA VAL A 133 -4.92 -5.57 1.01
C VAL A 133 -4.68 -4.10 0.68
N LEU A 134 -4.05 -3.38 1.60
CA LEU A 134 -3.58 -2.02 1.44
C LEU A 134 -2.09 -2.05 1.10
N PHE A 135 -1.70 -1.39 0.01
CA PHE A 135 -0.31 -1.27 -0.44
C PHE A 135 -0.04 0.18 -0.79
N MET A 136 0.03 1.01 0.24
CA MET A 136 -0.03 2.46 0.15
C MET A 136 1.35 3.08 0.34
N GLY A 137 1.90 3.68 -0.72
CA GLY A 137 3.17 4.40 -0.63
C GLY A 137 4.42 3.51 -0.55
N VAL A 138 4.36 2.26 -1.02
CA VAL A 138 5.44 1.28 -0.87
C VAL A 138 6.13 0.96 -2.19
N LEU A 139 5.36 0.82 -3.27
CA LEU A 139 5.85 0.25 -4.54
C LEU A 139 7.12 0.93 -5.09
N TYR A 140 7.17 2.26 -5.03
CA TYR A 140 8.30 3.04 -5.55
C TYR A 140 9.59 2.94 -4.71
N HIS A 141 9.51 2.44 -3.47
CA HIS A 141 10.66 2.14 -2.62
C HIS A 141 11.29 0.78 -2.91
N LEU A 142 10.65 -0.05 -3.73
CA LEU A 142 11.09 -1.43 -3.97
C LEU A 142 12.03 -1.52 -5.16
N ARG A 143 13.11 -2.30 -5.01
CA ARG A 143 14.03 -2.59 -6.12
C ARG A 143 13.38 -3.46 -7.21
N HIS A 144 12.42 -4.31 -6.84
CA HIS A 144 11.75 -5.27 -7.71
C HIS A 144 10.22 -5.11 -7.59
N PRO A 145 9.66 -4.01 -8.13
CA PRO A 145 8.24 -3.69 -7.93
C PRO A 145 7.29 -4.72 -8.54
N LEU A 146 7.59 -5.29 -9.71
CA LEU A 146 6.76 -6.34 -10.30
C LEU A 146 6.78 -7.61 -9.47
N LEU A 147 7.94 -8.03 -8.95
CA LEU A 147 8.02 -9.17 -8.04
C LEU A 147 7.13 -8.98 -6.81
N ALA A 148 7.09 -7.78 -6.25
CA ALA A 148 6.21 -7.51 -5.12
C ALA A 148 4.73 -7.69 -5.50
N LEU A 149 4.28 -7.12 -6.63
CA LEU A 149 2.91 -7.27 -7.10
C LEU A 149 2.55 -8.74 -7.37
N ASP A 150 3.47 -9.51 -7.97
CA ASP A 150 3.28 -10.94 -8.23
C ASP A 150 3.12 -11.72 -6.90
N LEU A 151 3.97 -11.46 -5.90
CA LEU A 151 3.87 -12.07 -4.58
C LEU A 151 2.56 -11.70 -3.86
N LEU A 152 2.11 -10.44 -3.99
CA LEU A 152 0.84 -10.01 -3.44
C LEU A 152 -0.32 -10.80 -4.08
N HIS A 153 -0.32 -10.93 -5.40
CA HIS A 153 -1.35 -11.68 -6.12
C HIS A 153 -1.35 -13.17 -5.74
N GLU A 154 -0.17 -13.78 -5.69
CA GLU A 154 -0.02 -15.20 -5.45
C GLU A 154 -0.40 -15.59 -4.02
N HIS A 155 0.01 -14.81 -3.02
CA HIS A 155 0.00 -15.26 -1.64
C HIS A 155 -1.03 -14.57 -0.74
N VAL A 156 -1.30 -13.28 -0.91
CA VAL A 156 -2.02 -12.52 0.13
C VAL A 156 -3.29 -11.81 -0.30
N VAL A 157 -3.44 -11.41 -1.57
CA VAL A 157 -4.69 -10.77 -2.03
C VAL A 157 -5.75 -11.83 -2.32
N GLY A 158 -6.86 -11.78 -1.58
CA GLY A 158 -8.02 -12.64 -1.80
C GLY A 158 -9.04 -12.03 -2.77
N ASP A 159 -9.37 -10.75 -2.59
CA ASP A 159 -10.35 -10.02 -3.42
C ASP A 159 -9.79 -8.67 -3.86
N LEU A 160 -9.69 -7.69 -2.95
CA LEU A 160 -9.35 -6.31 -3.29
C LEU A 160 -7.91 -5.95 -2.91
N LEU A 161 -7.25 -5.23 -3.81
CA LEU A 161 -5.99 -4.53 -3.59
C LEU A 161 -6.22 -3.02 -3.74
N LEU A 162 -5.92 -2.26 -2.71
CA LEU A 162 -5.78 -0.81 -2.77
C LEU A 162 -4.30 -0.48 -2.91
N CYS A 163 -3.90 0.04 -4.06
CA CYS A 163 -2.51 0.33 -4.34
C CYS A 163 -2.31 1.82 -4.59
N GLN A 164 -1.33 2.42 -3.92
CA GLN A 164 -0.93 3.81 -4.17
C GLN A 164 0.54 3.87 -4.53
N SER A 165 0.84 4.63 -5.58
CA SER A 165 2.21 4.94 -5.97
C SER A 165 2.30 6.39 -6.43
N MET A 166 3.43 7.04 -6.19
CA MET A 166 3.73 8.31 -6.85
C MET A 166 3.66 8.10 -8.37
N LEU A 167 2.99 9.03 -9.07
CA LEU A 167 2.94 9.06 -10.53
C LEU A 167 3.63 10.31 -11.06
N ARG A 168 4.38 10.17 -12.14
CA ARG A 168 4.99 11.32 -12.84
C ARG A 168 4.89 11.12 -14.35
N GLY A 169 4.84 12.23 -15.07
CA GLY A 169 4.67 12.23 -16.52
C GLY A 169 3.21 12.33 -16.93
N SER A 170 2.84 11.70 -18.05
CA SER A 170 1.48 11.78 -18.59
C SER A 170 0.46 11.06 -17.70
N ALA A 171 -0.68 11.72 -17.48
CA ALA A 171 -1.87 11.09 -16.89
C ALA A 171 -2.71 10.31 -17.92
N ALA A 172 -2.40 10.41 -19.22
CA ALA A 172 -3.08 9.66 -20.25
C ALA A 172 -2.66 8.18 -20.19
N ALA A 173 -3.66 7.30 -20.31
CA ALA A 173 -3.46 5.86 -20.48
C ALA A 173 -4.38 5.42 -21.61
N ALA A 174 -3.80 4.98 -22.73
CA ALA A 174 -4.54 4.43 -23.85
C ALA A 174 -4.62 2.90 -23.76
N ALA A 175 -5.56 2.32 -24.49
CA ALA A 175 -5.50 0.91 -24.78
C ALA A 175 -4.20 0.60 -25.55
N LEU A 176 -3.52 -0.45 -25.13
CA LEU A 176 -2.31 -0.92 -25.76
C LEU A 176 -2.66 -1.96 -26.82
N ASP A 177 -1.89 -2.00 -27.90
CA ASP A 177 -1.97 -3.09 -28.88
C ASP A 177 -1.38 -4.36 -28.27
N ASP A 178 -1.83 -5.53 -28.75
CA ASP A 178 -1.33 -6.84 -28.29
C ASP A 178 0.14 -7.05 -28.65
N ASP A 179 0.59 -6.45 -29.77
CA ASP A 179 1.97 -6.51 -30.25
C ASP A 179 2.36 -5.25 -31.02
N TYR A 180 3.65 -4.96 -31.06
CA TYR A 180 4.22 -3.84 -31.81
C TYR A 180 5.34 -4.35 -32.73
N PRO A 181 5.35 -3.97 -34.03
CA PRO A 181 6.44 -4.33 -34.92
C PRO A 181 7.78 -3.80 -34.39
N PHE A 182 8.85 -4.58 -34.49
CA PHE A 182 10.20 -4.18 -34.07
C PHE A 182 10.65 -2.85 -34.70
N SER A 183 10.15 -2.52 -35.89
CA SER A 183 10.40 -1.25 -36.59
C SER A 183 9.68 -0.04 -36.01
N ASP A 184 8.60 -0.22 -35.24
CA ASP A 184 7.84 0.88 -34.63
C ASP A 184 8.51 1.37 -33.34
N ARG A 185 9.56 2.18 -33.52
CA ARG A 185 10.28 2.81 -32.40
C ARG A 185 9.53 4.00 -31.81
N GLN A 186 8.61 4.60 -32.58
CA GLN A 186 7.91 5.82 -32.17
C GLN A 186 6.83 5.55 -31.13
N VAL A 187 6.38 4.32 -30.98
CA VAL A 187 5.41 3.94 -29.95
C VAL A 187 5.90 4.33 -28.54
N PHE A 188 7.21 4.21 -28.29
CA PHE A 188 7.80 4.55 -26.99
C PHE A 188 7.82 6.06 -26.70
N GLU A 189 7.59 6.91 -27.70
CA GLU A 189 7.54 8.37 -27.56
C GLU A 189 6.12 8.88 -27.24
N ARG A 190 5.10 8.04 -27.39
CA ARG A 190 3.72 8.42 -27.12
C ARG A 190 3.55 8.73 -25.62
N PRO A 191 2.89 9.85 -25.25
CA PRO A 191 2.69 10.22 -23.84
C PRO A 191 1.90 9.18 -23.04
N GLU A 192 0.98 8.50 -23.68
CA GLU A 192 0.11 7.46 -23.11
C GLU A 192 0.78 6.08 -23.00
N PHE A 193 1.99 5.91 -23.56
CA PHE A 193 2.71 4.65 -23.45
C PHE A 193 3.27 4.43 -22.04
N PRO A 194 3.28 3.19 -21.50
CA PRO A 194 3.80 2.89 -20.18
C PRO A 194 5.27 3.28 -20.03
N ARG A 195 5.56 4.12 -19.04
CA ARG A 195 6.93 4.56 -18.71
C ARG A 195 7.21 4.40 -17.23
N LEU A 196 8.30 3.74 -16.92
CA LEU A 196 8.82 3.59 -15.56
C LEU A 196 10.12 4.40 -15.43
N HIS A 197 10.06 5.53 -14.73
CA HIS A 197 11.21 6.39 -14.53
C HIS A 197 12.13 5.83 -13.45
N PHE A 198 13.37 5.55 -13.78
CA PHE A 198 14.38 5.13 -12.82
C PHE A 198 15.02 6.32 -12.13
N VAL A 199 15.05 6.29 -10.80
CA VAL A 199 15.71 7.31 -9.97
C VAL A 199 17.04 6.74 -9.46
N GLU A 200 18.14 7.20 -10.05
CA GLU A 200 19.45 6.65 -9.73
C GLU A 200 19.91 6.96 -8.30
N ARG A 201 19.59 8.15 -7.80
CA ARG A 201 20.16 8.62 -6.53
C ARG A 201 19.10 8.94 -5.49
N ARG A 202 18.29 9.99 -5.74
CA ARG A 202 17.38 10.54 -4.71
C ARG A 202 16.26 11.33 -5.36
N TYR A 203 15.06 11.17 -4.86
CA TYR A 203 13.91 12.01 -5.18
C TYR A 203 13.23 12.44 -3.87
N SER A 204 12.85 13.70 -3.75
CA SER A 204 12.23 14.28 -2.54
C SER A 204 13.03 14.04 -1.25
N ASN A 205 14.37 14.13 -1.34
CA ASN A 205 15.33 13.83 -0.26
C ASN A 205 15.36 12.37 0.22
N ASP A 206 14.66 11.47 -0.45
CA ASP A 206 14.62 10.06 -0.13
C ASP A 206 15.45 9.24 -1.13
N PRO A 207 16.52 8.54 -0.68
CA PRO A 207 17.36 7.70 -1.52
C PRO A 207 16.72 6.35 -1.85
N THR A 208 15.57 6.02 -1.26
CA THR A 208 14.86 4.75 -1.48
C THR A 208 13.78 4.84 -2.54
N ASN A 209 13.56 6.01 -3.14
CA ASN A 209 12.66 6.18 -4.29
C ASN A 209 13.36 5.69 -5.56
N TRP A 210 13.11 4.44 -5.98
CA TRP A 210 13.77 3.80 -7.11
C TRP A 210 13.06 3.99 -8.44
N TRP A 211 11.72 3.91 -8.42
CA TRP A 211 10.90 3.86 -9.62
C TRP A 211 9.67 4.74 -9.48
N ILE A 212 9.43 5.56 -10.51
CA ILE A 212 8.21 6.37 -10.55
C ILE A 212 7.51 6.11 -11.88
N PRO A 213 6.38 5.41 -11.91
CA PRO A 213 5.62 5.15 -13.12
C PRO A 213 4.84 6.39 -13.58
N ASN A 214 4.51 6.45 -14.87
CA ASN A 214 3.35 7.21 -15.30
C ASN A 214 2.08 6.39 -15.08
N ARG A 215 0.91 6.99 -15.26
CA ARG A 215 -0.38 6.30 -15.05
C ARG A 215 -0.50 5.04 -15.90
N ALA A 216 -0.19 5.12 -17.18
CA ALA A 216 -0.24 3.97 -18.09
C ALA A 216 0.63 2.81 -17.63
N CYS A 217 1.83 3.10 -17.11
CA CYS A 217 2.74 2.09 -16.59
C CYS A 217 2.20 1.45 -15.31
N MET A 218 1.66 2.25 -14.38
CA MET A 218 1.10 1.70 -13.15
C MET A 218 -0.05 0.75 -13.43
N GLU A 219 -0.98 1.15 -14.30
CA GLU A 219 -2.08 0.29 -14.74
C GLU A 219 -1.60 -0.98 -15.44
N ALA A 220 -0.57 -0.86 -16.31
CA ALA A 220 0.01 -2.01 -17.00
C ALA A 220 0.70 -2.99 -16.02
N MET A 221 1.43 -2.49 -15.03
CA MET A 221 2.05 -3.30 -13.98
C MET A 221 1.00 -4.07 -13.18
N LEU A 222 -0.08 -3.41 -12.76
CA LEU A 222 -1.19 -4.04 -12.05
C LEU A 222 -1.85 -5.14 -12.90
N ARG A 223 -2.18 -4.84 -14.17
CA ARG A 223 -2.78 -5.83 -15.07
C ARG A 223 -1.86 -7.03 -15.33
N SER A 224 -0.57 -6.78 -15.56
CA SER A 224 0.40 -7.85 -15.81
C SER A 224 0.61 -8.77 -14.61
N SER A 225 0.39 -8.26 -13.41
CA SER A 225 0.46 -9.05 -12.16
C SER A 225 -0.89 -9.65 -11.74
N GLY A 226 -1.89 -9.70 -12.63
CA GLY A 226 -3.16 -10.39 -12.38
C GLY A 226 -4.21 -9.56 -11.62
N PHE A 227 -4.15 -8.23 -11.73
CA PHE A 227 -5.14 -7.34 -11.11
C PHE A 227 -5.95 -6.58 -12.15
N ALA A 228 -7.29 -6.62 -12.05
CA ALA A 228 -8.16 -5.75 -12.81
C ALA A 228 -8.30 -4.40 -12.07
N VAL A 229 -7.92 -3.32 -12.72
CA VAL A 229 -8.13 -1.96 -12.19
C VAL A 229 -9.62 -1.63 -12.33
N LEU A 230 -10.28 -1.36 -11.19
CA LEU A 230 -11.72 -1.07 -11.13
C LEU A 230 -12.00 0.43 -11.11
N GLU A 231 -11.21 1.17 -10.33
CA GLU A 231 -11.50 2.56 -9.99
C GLU A 231 -10.22 3.32 -9.66
N HIS A 232 -10.25 4.62 -9.92
CA HIS A 232 -9.25 5.60 -9.52
C HIS A 232 -9.94 6.68 -8.66
N PRO A 233 -10.13 6.44 -7.36
CA PRO A 233 -10.80 7.41 -6.49
C PRO A 233 -9.97 8.67 -6.22
N GLU A 234 -8.68 8.60 -6.51
CA GLU A 234 -7.70 9.69 -6.43
C GLU A 234 -6.57 9.41 -7.43
N ASP A 235 -5.88 10.43 -7.91
CA ASP A 235 -4.92 10.36 -9.03
C ASP A 235 -3.83 9.28 -8.87
N GLU A 236 -3.36 9.03 -7.65
CA GLU A 236 -2.30 8.07 -7.35
C GLU A 236 -2.83 6.76 -6.73
N VAL A 237 -4.16 6.63 -6.50
CA VAL A 237 -4.78 5.47 -5.85
C VAL A 237 -5.55 4.63 -6.84
N PHE A 238 -5.33 3.34 -6.79
CA PHE A 238 -5.92 2.32 -7.66
C PHE A 238 -6.65 1.29 -6.80
N ILE A 239 -7.96 1.13 -7.04
CA ILE A 239 -8.74 0.03 -6.49
C ILE A 239 -8.73 -1.09 -7.51
N CYS A 240 -8.20 -2.24 -7.12
CA CYS A 240 -8.02 -3.36 -8.01
C CYS A 240 -8.68 -4.61 -7.45
N ARG A 241 -9.13 -5.48 -8.33
CA ARG A 241 -9.61 -6.82 -7.99
C ARG A 241 -8.62 -7.87 -8.47
N ARG A 242 -8.35 -8.84 -7.62
CA ARG A 242 -7.63 -10.04 -8.02
C ARG A 242 -8.43 -10.78 -9.09
N VAL A 243 -7.80 -11.10 -10.20
CA VAL A 243 -8.39 -11.97 -11.24
C VAL A 243 -7.62 -13.28 -11.31
N GLU A 244 -8.31 -14.37 -11.50
CA GLU A 244 -7.66 -15.67 -11.74
C GLU A 244 -7.02 -15.65 -13.14
N SER A 245 -5.83 -16.21 -13.24
CA SER A 245 -4.90 -16.03 -14.35
C SER A 245 -5.53 -16.42 -15.71
N GLY A 246 -5.86 -15.41 -16.50
CA GLY A 246 -6.08 -15.53 -17.94
C GLY A 246 -5.04 -14.73 -18.73
N GLY A 247 -4.07 -14.11 -18.10
CA GLY A 247 -3.08 -13.27 -18.73
C GLY A 247 -1.67 -13.65 -18.27
N HIS A 248 -0.75 -13.62 -19.18
CA HIS A 248 0.70 -13.78 -19.09
C HIS A 248 1.21 -14.41 -17.79
N ALA A 249 1.37 -15.74 -17.81
CA ALA A 249 2.21 -16.39 -16.81
C ALA A 249 3.57 -15.67 -16.82
N PRO A 250 4.14 -15.28 -15.68
CA PRO A 250 5.45 -14.67 -15.64
C PRO A 250 6.43 -15.59 -16.38
N ALA A 251 7.24 -15.03 -17.29
CA ALA A 251 8.19 -15.80 -18.08
C ALA A 251 9.23 -16.53 -17.21
N TYR A 252 9.29 -16.14 -15.92
CA TYR A 252 10.10 -16.78 -14.88
C TYR A 252 9.24 -16.94 -13.63
N PRO A 253 9.02 -18.18 -13.15
CA PRO A 253 8.29 -18.39 -11.91
C PRO A 253 9.01 -17.67 -10.75
N ALA A 254 8.25 -17.00 -9.91
CA ALA A 254 8.75 -16.50 -8.64
C ALA A 254 9.36 -17.69 -7.85
N ARG A 255 10.36 -17.42 -7.01
CA ARG A 255 11.04 -18.45 -6.22
C ARG A 255 10.01 -19.33 -5.49
N GLY A 256 9.97 -20.61 -5.80
CA GLY A 256 9.11 -21.60 -5.13
C GLY A 256 8.18 -22.40 -6.04
N ALA A 257 8.01 -22.04 -7.31
CA ALA A 257 7.35 -22.95 -8.24
C ALA A 257 8.27 -24.14 -8.50
N GLU A 258 7.90 -25.30 -7.98
CA GLU A 258 8.55 -26.56 -8.32
C GLU A 258 8.53 -26.70 -9.84
N SER A 259 9.70 -26.93 -10.44
CA SER A 259 9.83 -27.22 -11.86
C SER A 259 8.98 -28.47 -12.16
N VAL A 260 7.84 -28.28 -12.82
CA VAL A 260 7.16 -29.39 -13.47
C VAL A 260 8.11 -29.88 -14.55
N GLU A 261 8.75 -31.00 -14.32
CA GLU A 261 9.51 -31.71 -15.33
C GLU A 261 8.60 -31.93 -16.55
N ALA A 262 8.89 -31.20 -17.61
CA ALA A 262 8.32 -31.51 -18.91
C ALA A 262 8.87 -32.86 -19.33
N GLY A 263 8.09 -33.88 -19.09
CA GLY A 263 8.37 -35.24 -19.59
C GLY A 263 8.57 -35.18 -21.09
N ARG A 264 9.79 -35.46 -21.51
CA ARG A 264 10.08 -35.81 -22.90
C ARG A 264 9.43 -37.16 -23.17
N GLY A 265 8.36 -37.15 -23.95
CA GLY A 265 7.84 -38.30 -24.68
C GLY A 265 8.08 -38.07 -26.17
#